data_84098677c4b9d0858a208cd26ab759ff
#
_entry.id   84098677c4b9d0858a208cd26ab759ff
#
_cell.length_a   1.000
_cell.length_b   1.000
_cell.length_c   1.000
_cell.angle_alpha   90.00
_cell.angle_beta   90.00
_cell.angle_gamma   90.00
#
_symmetry.space_group_name_H-M   'P 1'
#
loop_
_entity.id
_entity.type
_entity.pdbx_description
1 polymer ?
#
loop_
_entity_poly.entity_id
_entity_poly.type
_entity_poly.pdbx_seq_one_letter_code
_entity_poly.pdbx_strand_id
1 'polypeptide(L)'
;MTEHEIREIVDVIDYNEITGIDICNVLNDALKGQDFRERELVTAMPINFMVDGTTSIRDPKGLKGSTLETRVVISTVPKEPLYRILEVLKLSGVETVDISFTSFGDYYTVKNKNYDDVVGAIINIGEESTNVSVFNKGIQIKNSLIPVGSKNVDKDLTYVFKSNLEESRKLKEKFAVALSSLADSNDTWNFKIDKDTSKEVNQVGVSKVVEARVRELLKLAKNEIKNLTNREIRYIIITGGLSELAGFSYLVEQEFGFVAKVCNIKTMGIRHNMYSSCYGTIKYFNDKLDLRGKHYNMISNEDVEKLSSTDSLVTTSENVISKVFGHFFVD
;
A
#
# COMPACT_ATOMS: atom_id res chain seq x y z
N MET A 1 -11.83 -8.89 2.34
CA MET A 1 -12.37 -7.55 2.04
C MET A 1 -13.59 -7.73 1.14
N THR A 2 -14.67 -7.03 1.41
CA THR A 2 -15.85 -7.02 0.54
C THR A 2 -16.17 -5.55 0.28
N GLU A 3 -16.38 -5.20 -0.98
CA GLU A 3 -16.68 -3.87 -1.44
C GLU A 3 -18.10 -3.85 -2.00
N HIS A 4 -18.91 -2.91 -1.56
CA HIS A 4 -20.27 -2.70 -2.06
C HIS A 4 -20.41 -1.25 -2.51
N GLU A 5 -20.95 -1.04 -3.71
CA GLU A 5 -21.33 0.27 -4.20
C GLU A 5 -22.81 0.50 -3.87
N ILE A 6 -23.11 1.62 -3.21
CA ILE A 6 -24.44 2.01 -2.78
C ILE A 6 -24.73 3.40 -3.32
N ARG A 7 -25.99 3.62 -3.70
CA ARG A 7 -26.50 4.92 -4.15
C ARG A 7 -27.57 5.38 -3.18
N GLU A 8 -27.43 6.60 -2.64
CA GLU A 8 -28.38 7.20 -1.73
C GLU A 8 -28.63 8.68 -2.06
N ILE A 9 -29.84 9.15 -1.74
CA ILE A 9 -30.30 10.52 -1.96
C ILE A 9 -30.94 11.06 -0.69
N VAL A 10 -30.65 12.30 -0.33
CA VAL A 10 -31.29 13.02 0.77
C VAL A 10 -31.74 14.41 0.33
N ASP A 11 -32.75 14.94 1.01
CA ASP A 11 -33.12 16.35 0.90
C ASP A 11 -32.12 17.21 1.64
N VAL A 12 -31.73 18.34 1.06
CA VAL A 12 -30.80 19.31 1.67
C VAL A 12 -31.55 20.17 2.68
N ILE A 13 -30.90 20.40 3.81
CA ILE A 13 -31.52 21.16 4.93
C ILE A 13 -31.76 22.64 4.57
N ASP A 14 -30.79 23.28 3.94
CA ASP A 14 -30.91 24.66 3.43
C ASP A 14 -30.60 24.68 1.90
N TYR A 15 -31.60 25.02 1.11
CA TYR A 15 -31.48 25.08 -0.37
C TYR A 15 -30.42 26.09 -0.85
N ASN A 16 -30.00 27.03 -0.01
CA ASN A 16 -29.00 28.01 -0.42
C ASN A 16 -27.56 27.52 -0.30
N GLU A 17 -27.32 26.54 0.57
CA GLU A 17 -25.96 26.04 0.78
C GLU A 17 -25.96 24.60 1.28
N ILE A 18 -25.34 23.69 0.52
CA ILE A 18 -25.05 22.34 0.97
C ILE A 18 -23.93 22.39 2.00
N THR A 19 -24.20 21.89 3.19
CA THR A 19 -23.29 21.89 4.33
C THR A 19 -22.58 20.54 4.51
N GLY A 20 -21.59 20.52 5.41
CA GLY A 20 -20.97 19.25 5.84
C GLY A 20 -21.96 18.31 6.54
N ILE A 21 -23.05 18.84 7.10
CA ILE A 21 -24.11 18.03 7.74
C ILE A 21 -24.89 17.26 6.70
N ASP A 22 -25.25 17.89 5.57
CA ASP A 22 -25.96 17.23 4.47
C ASP A 22 -25.12 16.09 3.88
N ILE A 23 -23.80 16.31 3.72
CA ILE A 23 -22.85 15.28 3.29
C ILE A 23 -22.80 14.13 4.30
N CYS A 24 -22.74 14.42 5.60
CA CYS A 24 -22.78 13.39 6.64
C CYS A 24 -24.11 12.62 6.62
N ASN A 25 -25.23 13.30 6.40
CA ASN A 25 -26.55 12.65 6.36
C ASN A 25 -26.65 11.65 5.22
N VAL A 26 -26.29 12.04 3.99
CA VAL A 26 -26.36 11.13 2.83
C VAL A 26 -25.41 9.94 2.99
N LEU A 27 -24.25 10.13 3.61
CA LEU A 27 -23.32 9.02 3.89
C LEU A 27 -23.85 8.10 5.00
N ASN A 28 -24.45 8.66 6.06
CA ASN A 28 -25.06 7.89 7.13
C ASN A 28 -26.26 7.09 6.63
N ASP A 29 -27.07 7.66 5.74
CA ASP A 29 -28.22 6.97 5.16
C ASP A 29 -27.77 5.80 4.28
N ALA A 30 -26.68 5.95 3.52
CA ALA A 30 -26.05 4.86 2.79
C ALA A 30 -25.61 3.70 3.70
N LEU A 31 -25.28 3.96 4.95
CA LEU A 31 -24.87 2.93 5.92
C LEU A 31 -26.04 2.28 6.64
N LYS A 32 -27.19 2.96 6.82
CA LYS A 32 -28.35 2.47 7.61
C LYS A 32 -28.93 1.16 7.11
N GLY A 33 -28.89 0.88 5.81
CA GLY A 33 -29.42 -0.35 5.20
C GLY A 33 -28.46 -1.55 5.22
N GLN A 34 -27.27 -1.38 5.77
CA GLN A 34 -26.21 -2.39 5.69
C GLN A 34 -26.15 -3.28 6.92
N ASP A 35 -25.87 -4.56 6.72
CA ASP A 35 -25.69 -5.52 7.80
C ASP A 35 -24.22 -5.58 8.25
N PHE A 36 -23.93 -4.99 9.41
CA PHE A 36 -22.60 -5.00 10.03
C PHE A 36 -22.49 -5.98 11.21
N ARG A 37 -23.38 -6.97 11.36
CA ARG A 37 -23.36 -7.90 12.49
C ARG A 37 -22.07 -8.72 12.55
N GLU A 38 -21.65 -9.29 11.43
CA GLU A 38 -20.44 -10.14 11.32
C GLU A 38 -19.24 -9.42 10.70
N ARG A 39 -19.46 -8.20 10.20
CA ARG A 39 -18.44 -7.44 9.50
C ARG A 39 -18.25 -6.06 10.14
N GLU A 40 -17.02 -5.58 10.14
CA GLU A 40 -16.66 -4.24 10.59
C GLU A 40 -16.50 -3.31 9.39
N LEU A 41 -17.07 -2.12 9.50
CA LEU A 41 -16.86 -1.05 8.54
C LEU A 41 -15.44 -0.49 8.70
N VAL A 42 -14.64 -0.54 7.63
CA VAL A 42 -13.31 0.08 7.61
C VAL A 42 -13.38 1.46 6.97
N THR A 43 -14.10 1.58 5.85
CA THR A 43 -14.26 2.87 5.18
C THR A 43 -15.52 2.93 4.32
N ALA A 44 -16.08 4.13 4.21
CA ALA A 44 -17.12 4.51 3.26
C ALA A 44 -16.60 5.70 2.44
N MET A 45 -16.36 5.49 1.15
CA MET A 45 -15.77 6.49 0.27
C MET A 45 -16.78 6.93 -0.80
N PRO A 46 -17.19 8.21 -0.83
CA PRO A 46 -18.04 8.71 -1.90
C PRO A 46 -17.27 8.72 -3.23
N ILE A 47 -17.85 8.15 -4.27
CA ILE A 47 -17.31 8.15 -5.63
C ILE A 47 -17.55 9.52 -6.26
N ASN A 48 -18.76 10.02 -6.10
CA ASN A 48 -19.20 11.32 -6.59
C ASN A 48 -20.47 11.73 -5.88
N PHE A 49 -20.74 13.03 -5.95
CA PHE A 49 -22.02 13.61 -5.54
C PHE A 49 -22.78 14.12 -6.74
N MET A 50 -24.10 14.18 -6.62
CA MET A 50 -24.99 14.82 -7.58
C MET A 50 -25.93 15.75 -6.82
N VAL A 51 -26.07 16.98 -7.29
CA VAL A 51 -26.97 17.98 -6.74
C VAL A 51 -28.09 18.23 -7.74
N ASP A 52 -29.34 18.06 -7.32
CA ASP A 52 -30.54 18.18 -8.16
C ASP A 52 -30.43 17.41 -9.49
N GLY A 53 -29.86 16.20 -9.44
CA GLY A 53 -29.63 15.35 -10.61
C GLY A 53 -28.49 15.80 -11.54
N THR A 54 -27.78 16.88 -11.20
CA THR A 54 -26.62 17.35 -11.99
C THR A 54 -25.40 16.49 -11.72
N THR A 55 -24.76 16.01 -12.77
CA THR A 55 -23.79 14.92 -12.69
C THR A 55 -22.43 15.28 -12.11
N SER A 56 -21.92 14.36 -11.29
CA SER A 56 -20.51 14.15 -10.96
C SER A 56 -19.76 15.33 -10.36
N ILE A 57 -20.23 15.77 -9.19
CA ILE A 57 -19.56 16.77 -8.36
C ILE A 57 -18.62 16.05 -7.39
N ARG A 58 -17.41 16.56 -7.21
CA ARG A 58 -16.41 15.97 -6.30
C ARG A 58 -16.56 16.46 -4.86
N ASP A 59 -16.83 17.76 -4.72
CA ASP A 59 -17.11 18.42 -3.44
C ASP A 59 -18.38 19.27 -3.60
N PRO A 60 -19.51 18.85 -3.02
CA PRO A 60 -20.77 19.58 -3.10
C PRO A 60 -20.90 20.72 -2.09
N LYS A 61 -19.97 20.85 -1.13
CA LYS A 61 -20.05 21.86 -0.07
C LYS A 61 -20.09 23.28 -0.64
N GLY A 62 -21.01 24.07 -0.14
CA GLY A 62 -21.20 25.46 -0.57
C GLY A 62 -22.04 25.62 -1.86
N LEU A 63 -22.46 24.54 -2.51
CA LEU A 63 -23.33 24.61 -3.67
C LEU A 63 -24.78 24.79 -3.23
N LYS A 64 -25.62 25.34 -4.14
CA LYS A 64 -27.08 25.45 -3.95
C LYS A 64 -27.76 24.23 -4.53
N GLY A 65 -28.77 23.72 -3.83
CA GLY A 65 -29.57 22.61 -4.33
C GLY A 65 -30.58 22.10 -3.32
N SER A 66 -31.58 21.38 -3.81
CA SER A 66 -32.67 20.81 -3.01
C SER A 66 -32.36 19.38 -2.58
N THR A 67 -31.65 18.63 -3.42
CA THR A 67 -31.33 17.23 -3.17
C THR A 67 -29.86 16.98 -3.34
N LEU A 68 -29.31 16.15 -2.46
CA LEU A 68 -27.94 15.65 -2.52
C LEU A 68 -27.97 14.14 -2.67
N GLU A 69 -27.39 13.65 -3.76
CA GLU A 69 -27.23 12.23 -4.01
C GLU A 69 -25.75 11.84 -4.01
N THR A 70 -25.43 10.65 -3.51
CA THR A 70 -24.07 10.11 -3.58
C THR A 70 -24.05 8.66 -3.97
N ARG A 71 -22.95 8.24 -4.59
CA ARG A 71 -22.57 6.83 -4.72
C ARG A 71 -21.38 6.58 -3.83
N VAL A 72 -21.48 5.59 -2.96
CA VAL A 72 -20.49 5.28 -1.91
C VAL A 72 -19.95 3.88 -2.13
N VAL A 73 -18.63 3.70 -2.05
CA VAL A 73 -17.99 2.39 -1.89
C VAL A 73 -17.80 2.12 -0.41
N ILE A 74 -18.50 1.12 0.09
CA ILE A 74 -18.37 0.64 1.47
C ILE A 74 -17.40 -0.54 1.46
N SER A 75 -16.36 -0.47 2.27
CA SER A 75 -15.37 -1.54 2.41
C SER A 75 -15.38 -2.10 3.83
N THR A 76 -15.56 -3.41 3.94
CA THR A 76 -15.74 -4.11 5.22
C THR A 76 -14.82 -5.31 5.35
N VAL A 77 -14.55 -5.73 6.59
CA VAL A 77 -13.77 -6.91 6.93
C VAL A 77 -14.55 -7.79 7.93
N PRO A 78 -14.30 -9.10 7.98
CA PRO A 78 -14.85 -9.95 9.05
C PRO A 78 -14.39 -9.46 10.42
N LYS A 79 -15.31 -9.38 11.40
CA LYS A 79 -15.02 -8.91 12.75
C LYS A 79 -14.04 -9.82 13.49
N GLU A 80 -14.27 -11.12 13.44
CA GLU A 80 -13.52 -12.07 14.26
C GLU A 80 -12.00 -11.99 14.06
N PRO A 81 -11.43 -12.09 12.84
CA PRO A 81 -9.99 -11.94 12.65
C PRO A 81 -9.46 -10.56 13.04
N LEU A 82 -10.25 -9.50 12.78
CA LEU A 82 -9.85 -8.14 13.13
C LEU A 82 -9.76 -7.97 14.65
N TYR A 83 -10.80 -8.35 15.38
CA TYR A 83 -10.84 -8.18 16.83
C TYR A 83 -9.77 -9.01 17.56
N ARG A 84 -9.41 -10.19 17.05
CA ARG A 84 -8.28 -10.97 17.60
C ARG A 84 -6.97 -10.19 17.52
N ILE A 85 -6.70 -9.49 16.40
CA ILE A 85 -5.50 -8.67 16.26
C ILE A 85 -5.56 -7.47 17.20
N LEU A 86 -6.71 -6.78 17.29
CA LEU A 86 -6.90 -5.64 18.17
C LEU A 86 -6.74 -6.02 19.65
N GLU A 87 -7.21 -7.21 20.04
CA GLU A 87 -7.04 -7.74 21.39
C GLU A 87 -5.56 -7.98 21.71
N VAL A 88 -4.80 -8.60 20.81
CA VAL A 88 -3.35 -8.82 20.99
C VAL A 88 -2.63 -7.48 21.16
N LEU A 89 -2.93 -6.48 20.33
CA LEU A 89 -2.34 -5.14 20.45
C LEU A 89 -2.67 -4.51 21.80
N LYS A 90 -3.93 -4.57 22.23
CA LYS A 90 -4.37 -4.05 23.54
C LYS A 90 -3.66 -4.75 24.69
N LEU A 91 -3.54 -6.07 24.67
CA LEU A 91 -2.83 -6.84 25.69
C LEU A 91 -1.32 -6.50 25.71
N SER A 92 -0.76 -6.09 24.59
CA SER A 92 0.63 -5.62 24.47
C SER A 92 0.81 -4.15 24.88
N GLY A 93 -0.23 -3.48 25.37
CA GLY A 93 -0.18 -2.06 25.76
C GLY A 93 -0.19 -1.08 24.60
N VAL A 94 -0.54 -1.54 23.37
CA VAL A 94 -0.62 -0.69 22.18
C VAL A 94 -2.07 -0.25 21.96
N GLU A 95 -2.28 1.06 21.93
CA GLU A 95 -3.58 1.65 21.60
C GLU A 95 -3.75 1.74 20.08
N THR A 96 -4.86 1.20 19.56
CA THR A 96 -5.20 1.29 18.13
C THR A 96 -6.07 2.53 17.90
N VAL A 97 -5.56 3.49 17.12
CA VAL A 97 -6.25 4.76 16.85
C VAL A 97 -7.10 4.75 15.58
N ASP A 98 -6.74 3.92 14.60
CA ASP A 98 -7.50 3.77 13.34
C ASP A 98 -7.16 2.43 12.66
N ILE A 99 -7.98 2.04 11.68
CA ILE A 99 -7.83 0.83 10.88
C ILE A 99 -7.90 1.24 9.41
N SER A 100 -6.99 0.70 8.61
CA SER A 100 -6.95 0.94 7.16
C SER A 100 -6.55 -0.34 6.40
N PHE A 101 -6.88 -0.40 5.13
CA PHE A 101 -6.37 -1.45 4.25
C PHE A 101 -4.95 -1.12 3.80
N THR A 102 -4.11 -2.13 3.68
CA THR A 102 -2.74 -2.00 3.15
C THR A 102 -2.72 -1.38 1.75
N SER A 103 -3.73 -1.69 0.93
CA SER A 103 -3.90 -1.13 -0.41
C SER A 103 -4.09 0.39 -0.42
N PHE A 104 -4.76 0.97 0.58
CA PHE A 104 -4.81 2.43 0.74
C PHE A 104 -3.43 2.99 1.09
N GLY A 105 -2.69 2.30 1.97
CA GLY A 105 -1.32 2.67 2.27
C GLY A 105 -0.45 2.67 1.00
N ASP A 106 -0.52 1.63 0.19
CA ASP A 106 0.23 1.56 -1.06
C ASP A 106 -0.15 2.72 -2.01
N TYR A 107 -1.45 3.03 -2.14
CA TYR A 107 -1.90 4.17 -2.94
C TYR A 107 -1.36 5.51 -2.39
N TYR A 108 -1.50 5.76 -1.09
CA TYR A 108 -1.04 7.02 -0.48
C TYR A 108 0.48 7.19 -0.52
N THR A 109 1.24 6.10 -0.61
CA THR A 109 2.69 6.17 -0.83
C THR A 109 3.02 6.80 -2.18
N VAL A 110 2.27 6.48 -3.23
CA VAL A 110 2.52 6.92 -4.60
C VAL A 110 1.57 8.01 -5.09
N LYS A 111 0.57 8.38 -4.26
CA LYS A 111 -0.46 9.36 -4.58
C LYS A 111 0.14 10.66 -5.12
N ASN A 112 -0.36 11.09 -6.26
CA ASN A 112 -0.06 12.38 -6.85
C ASN A 112 -1.26 12.85 -7.70
N LYS A 113 -1.28 14.14 -8.06
CA LYS A 113 -2.39 14.76 -8.82
C LYS A 113 -2.70 14.07 -10.15
N ASN A 114 -1.70 13.46 -10.80
CA ASN A 114 -1.89 12.80 -12.10
C ASN A 114 -2.66 11.47 -11.96
N TYR A 115 -2.69 10.87 -10.78
CA TYR A 115 -3.41 9.61 -10.51
C TYR A 115 -4.84 9.85 -10.01
N ASP A 116 -5.11 11.04 -9.47
CA ASP A 116 -6.39 11.37 -8.85
C ASP A 116 -7.55 11.52 -9.84
N ASP A 117 -7.29 11.57 -11.15
CA ASP A 117 -8.34 11.75 -12.17
C ASP A 117 -8.48 10.57 -13.14
N VAL A 118 -7.68 9.52 -12.97
CA VAL A 118 -7.62 8.38 -13.89
C VAL A 118 -7.83 7.04 -13.18
N VAL A 119 -8.03 5.99 -13.97
CA VAL A 119 -8.07 4.61 -13.48
C VAL A 119 -6.66 4.02 -13.48
N GLY A 120 -6.28 3.40 -12.40
CA GLY A 120 -4.99 2.74 -12.28
C GLY A 120 -5.03 1.51 -11.40
N ALA A 121 -3.93 0.78 -11.38
CA ALA A 121 -3.75 -0.40 -10.54
C ALA A 121 -2.48 -0.31 -9.70
N ILE A 122 -2.53 -0.90 -8.51
CA ILE A 122 -1.36 -1.09 -7.65
C ILE A 122 -1.20 -2.58 -7.39
N ILE A 123 0.01 -3.09 -7.58
CA ILE A 123 0.40 -4.47 -7.34
C ILE A 123 1.42 -4.44 -6.21
N ASN A 124 1.10 -5.05 -5.07
CA ASN A 124 2.03 -5.23 -3.96
C ASN A 124 2.42 -6.71 -3.87
N ILE A 125 3.69 -7.00 -4.19
CA ILE A 125 4.23 -8.36 -4.15
C ILE A 125 4.91 -8.57 -2.80
N GLY A 126 4.15 -9.15 -1.87
CA GLY A 126 4.62 -9.53 -0.56
C GLY A 126 5.36 -10.88 -0.53
N GLU A 127 5.61 -11.40 0.67
CA GLU A 127 6.28 -12.69 0.87
C GLU A 127 5.36 -13.87 0.51
N GLU A 128 4.15 -13.91 1.08
CA GLU A 128 3.21 -15.02 0.94
C GLU A 128 2.17 -14.80 -0.16
N SER A 129 1.91 -13.54 -0.51
CA SER A 129 0.82 -13.18 -1.41
C SER A 129 1.13 -11.92 -2.21
N THR A 130 0.40 -11.78 -3.32
CA THR A 130 0.41 -10.58 -4.16
C THR A 130 -0.97 -9.94 -4.10
N ASN A 131 -1.02 -8.68 -3.68
CA ASN A 131 -2.26 -7.90 -3.65
C ASN A 131 -2.37 -7.05 -4.91
N VAL A 132 -3.54 -7.11 -5.57
CA VAL A 132 -3.86 -6.33 -6.78
C VAL A 132 -5.06 -5.45 -6.48
N SER A 133 -4.88 -4.14 -6.53
CA SER A 133 -5.93 -3.16 -6.22
C SER A 133 -6.15 -2.24 -7.41
N VAL A 134 -7.42 -1.99 -7.75
CA VAL A 134 -7.81 -1.05 -8.81
C VAL A 134 -8.40 0.19 -8.18
N PHE A 135 -7.86 1.33 -8.60
CA PHE A 135 -8.30 2.66 -8.18
C PHE A 135 -8.92 3.41 -9.34
N ASN A 136 -9.99 4.14 -9.07
CA ASN A 136 -10.60 5.07 -9.99
C ASN A 136 -10.71 6.43 -9.32
N LYS A 137 -10.03 7.43 -9.85
CA LYS A 137 -10.00 8.79 -9.30
C LYS A 137 -9.64 8.82 -7.81
N GLY A 138 -8.63 8.06 -7.42
CA GLY A 138 -8.17 7.98 -6.03
C GLY A 138 -9.00 7.09 -5.09
N ILE A 139 -10.09 6.51 -5.58
CA ILE A 139 -10.97 5.63 -4.79
C ILE A 139 -10.71 4.19 -5.20
N GLN A 140 -10.47 3.33 -4.23
CA GLN A 140 -10.36 1.89 -4.48
C GLN A 140 -11.73 1.33 -4.84
N ILE A 141 -11.82 0.75 -6.04
CA ILE A 141 -13.08 0.17 -6.55
C ILE A 141 -13.09 -1.35 -6.50
N LYS A 142 -11.92 -1.97 -6.56
CA LYS A 142 -11.75 -3.43 -6.53
C LYS A 142 -10.40 -3.79 -5.90
N ASN A 143 -10.38 -4.95 -5.25
CA ASN A 143 -9.17 -5.55 -4.70
C ASN A 143 -9.21 -7.07 -4.80
N SER A 144 -8.08 -7.69 -5.06
CA SER A 144 -7.92 -9.14 -5.08
C SER A 144 -6.58 -9.55 -4.47
N LEU A 145 -6.56 -10.71 -3.84
CA LEU A 145 -5.38 -11.31 -3.24
C LEU A 145 -5.05 -12.61 -3.98
N ILE A 146 -3.87 -12.64 -4.59
CA ILE A 146 -3.30 -13.83 -5.20
C ILE A 146 -2.45 -14.52 -4.12
N PRO A 147 -2.72 -15.79 -3.75
CA PRO A 147 -2.00 -16.48 -2.67
C PRO A 147 -0.63 -17.02 -3.14
N VAL A 148 0.12 -16.19 -3.86
CA VAL A 148 1.48 -16.44 -4.34
C VAL A 148 2.31 -15.18 -4.17
N GLY A 149 3.49 -15.30 -3.59
CA GLY A 149 4.39 -14.18 -3.32
C GLY A 149 5.86 -14.53 -3.51
N SER A 150 6.75 -13.68 -3.00
CA SER A 150 8.20 -13.83 -3.19
C SER A 150 8.80 -15.08 -2.55
N LYS A 151 8.13 -15.68 -1.55
CA LYS A 151 8.52 -16.97 -0.95
C LYS A 151 8.45 -18.11 -1.94
N ASN A 152 7.63 -18.02 -2.99
CA ASN A 152 7.60 -19.02 -4.06
C ASN A 152 8.89 -19.01 -4.88
N VAL A 153 9.54 -17.85 -5.03
CA VAL A 153 10.89 -17.77 -5.63
C VAL A 153 11.90 -18.53 -4.75
N ASP A 154 11.83 -18.34 -3.40
CA ASP A 154 12.73 -19.04 -2.48
C ASP A 154 12.53 -20.55 -2.55
N LYS A 155 11.29 -21.03 -2.66
CA LYS A 155 10.97 -22.46 -2.82
C LYS A 155 11.52 -23.03 -4.13
N ASP A 156 11.42 -22.29 -5.23
CA ASP A 156 11.98 -22.71 -6.52
C ASP A 156 13.50 -22.82 -6.46
N LEU A 157 14.18 -21.84 -5.87
CA LEU A 157 15.62 -21.87 -5.63
C LEU A 157 16.01 -23.05 -4.75
N THR A 158 15.25 -23.29 -3.65
CA THR A 158 15.45 -24.44 -2.77
C THR A 158 15.39 -25.76 -3.55
N TYR A 159 14.38 -25.89 -4.42
CA TYR A 159 14.20 -27.10 -5.23
C TYR A 159 15.32 -27.31 -6.24
N VAL A 160 15.66 -26.27 -7.01
CA VAL A 160 16.64 -26.34 -8.10
C VAL A 160 18.05 -26.54 -7.56
N PHE A 161 18.43 -25.81 -6.52
CA PHE A 161 19.80 -25.84 -6.00
C PHE A 161 19.99 -26.80 -4.84
N LYS A 162 18.92 -27.46 -4.35
CA LYS A 162 18.94 -28.37 -3.19
C LYS A 162 19.45 -27.69 -1.93
N SER A 163 19.15 -26.41 -1.76
CA SER A 163 19.47 -25.60 -0.60
C SER A 163 18.37 -25.63 0.45
N ASN A 164 18.55 -24.97 1.57
CA ASN A 164 17.47 -24.67 2.51
C ASN A 164 16.81 -23.34 2.17
N LEU A 165 15.64 -23.05 2.78
CA LEU A 165 14.84 -21.86 2.48
C LEU A 165 15.59 -20.56 2.84
N GLU A 166 16.38 -20.57 3.92
CA GLU A 166 17.15 -19.39 4.37
C GLU A 166 18.25 -19.02 3.38
N GLU A 167 19.02 -20.01 2.90
CA GLU A 167 20.05 -19.79 1.90
C GLU A 167 19.44 -19.38 0.56
N SER A 168 18.31 -19.97 0.18
CA SER A 168 17.57 -19.57 -1.04
C SER A 168 17.10 -18.11 -0.96
N ARG A 169 16.62 -17.66 0.21
CA ARG A 169 16.27 -16.26 0.43
C ARG A 169 17.50 -15.35 0.28
N LYS A 170 18.64 -15.72 0.85
CA LYS A 170 19.89 -14.96 0.70
C LYS A 170 20.34 -14.90 -0.77
N LEU A 171 20.24 -16.03 -1.50
CA LEU A 171 20.51 -16.06 -2.93
C LEU A 171 19.63 -15.08 -3.69
N LYS A 172 18.32 -15.10 -3.43
CA LYS A 172 17.38 -14.17 -4.06
C LYS A 172 17.73 -12.70 -3.74
N GLU A 173 17.88 -12.36 -2.46
CA GLU A 173 17.96 -10.96 -2.01
C GLU A 173 19.32 -10.31 -2.26
N LYS A 174 20.42 -11.09 -2.20
CA LYS A 174 21.77 -10.55 -2.24
C LYS A 174 22.54 -10.85 -3.51
N PHE A 175 22.10 -11.82 -4.28
CA PHE A 175 22.88 -12.31 -5.40
C PHE A 175 22.12 -12.33 -6.73
N ALA A 176 20.82 -12.62 -6.71
CA ALA A 176 20.03 -12.72 -7.93
C ALA A 176 19.77 -11.36 -8.58
N VAL A 177 19.62 -11.39 -9.89
CA VAL A 177 19.09 -10.31 -10.72
C VAL A 177 17.75 -10.76 -11.31
N ALA A 178 16.74 -9.90 -11.30
CA ALA A 178 15.41 -10.27 -11.77
C ALA A 178 15.36 -10.60 -13.27
N LEU A 179 16.24 -10.01 -14.07
CA LEU A 179 16.39 -10.26 -15.50
C LEU A 179 17.74 -10.95 -15.76
N SER A 180 17.72 -12.23 -16.09
CA SER A 180 18.92 -13.06 -16.18
C SER A 180 19.95 -12.62 -17.24
N SER A 181 19.52 -11.85 -18.24
CA SER A 181 20.42 -11.24 -19.23
C SER A 181 21.30 -10.12 -18.66
N LEU A 182 20.97 -9.59 -17.47
CA LEU A 182 21.77 -8.59 -16.76
C LEU A 182 22.71 -9.23 -15.73
N ALA A 183 22.62 -10.56 -15.53
CA ALA A 183 23.45 -11.27 -14.57
C ALA A 183 24.87 -11.48 -15.12
N ASP A 184 25.88 -11.41 -14.23
CA ASP A 184 27.27 -11.71 -14.58
C ASP A 184 27.51 -13.24 -14.51
N SER A 185 28.07 -13.79 -15.58
CA SER A 185 28.42 -15.22 -15.67
C SER A 185 29.60 -15.58 -14.78
N ASN A 186 30.46 -14.62 -14.43
CA ASN A 186 31.66 -14.82 -13.61
C ASN A 186 31.36 -14.68 -12.10
N ASP A 187 30.24 -14.07 -11.76
CA ASP A 187 29.83 -13.96 -10.36
C ASP A 187 29.36 -15.31 -9.84
N THR A 188 29.95 -15.75 -8.74
CA THR A 188 29.60 -17.01 -8.07
C THR A 188 29.25 -16.79 -6.60
N TRP A 189 28.39 -17.65 -6.08
CA TRP A 189 27.98 -17.68 -4.68
C TRP A 189 28.15 -19.08 -4.12
N ASN A 190 28.85 -19.16 -2.99
CA ASN A 190 29.04 -20.40 -2.25
C ASN A 190 28.05 -20.46 -1.07
N PHE A 191 27.28 -21.53 -0.98
CA PHE A 191 26.40 -21.81 0.14
C PHE A 191 26.56 -23.23 0.66
N LYS A 192 26.26 -23.42 1.93
CA LYS A 192 26.33 -24.74 2.56
C LYS A 192 25.03 -25.52 2.31
N ILE A 193 25.16 -26.75 1.81
CA ILE A 193 24.03 -27.69 1.74
C ILE A 193 23.92 -28.40 3.08
N ASP A 194 25.04 -28.89 3.62
CA ASP A 194 25.20 -29.58 4.89
C ASP A 194 26.43 -29.06 5.63
N LYS A 195 26.72 -29.65 6.83
CA LYS A 195 27.90 -29.27 7.65
C LYS A 195 29.21 -29.37 6.89
N ASP A 196 29.31 -30.34 5.96
CA ASP A 196 30.55 -30.70 5.26
C ASP A 196 30.49 -30.45 3.75
N THR A 197 29.33 -30.08 3.19
CA THR A 197 29.14 -29.92 1.74
C THR A 197 28.75 -28.47 1.41
N SER A 198 29.60 -27.83 0.62
CA SER A 198 29.28 -26.52 0.00
C SER A 198 29.04 -26.69 -1.51
N LYS A 199 28.21 -25.83 -2.05
CA LYS A 199 27.89 -25.75 -3.48
C LYS A 199 28.14 -24.35 -3.99
N GLU A 200 28.78 -24.27 -5.13
CA GLU A 200 28.97 -23.06 -5.89
C GLU A 200 27.88 -22.94 -6.97
N VAL A 201 27.30 -21.76 -7.10
CA VAL A 201 26.33 -21.43 -8.15
C VAL A 201 26.72 -20.13 -8.81
N ASN A 202 26.48 -19.98 -10.11
CA ASN A 202 26.71 -18.74 -10.81
C ASN A 202 25.45 -17.87 -10.81
N GLN A 203 25.63 -16.55 -10.94
CA GLN A 203 24.55 -15.59 -10.88
C GLN A 203 23.52 -15.79 -12.01
N VAL A 204 23.95 -16.14 -13.21
CA VAL A 204 23.06 -16.39 -14.36
C VAL A 204 22.11 -17.56 -14.08
N GLY A 205 22.62 -18.65 -13.49
CA GLY A 205 21.80 -19.81 -13.14
C GLY A 205 20.74 -19.50 -12.11
N VAL A 206 21.12 -18.76 -11.07
CA VAL A 206 20.18 -18.30 -10.02
C VAL A 206 19.15 -17.36 -10.61
N SER A 207 19.59 -16.37 -11.38
CA SER A 207 18.73 -15.34 -11.99
C SER A 207 17.72 -15.92 -12.98
N LYS A 208 18.05 -16.98 -13.72
CA LYS A 208 17.09 -17.68 -14.59
C LYS A 208 15.90 -18.27 -13.82
N VAL A 209 16.15 -18.84 -12.65
CA VAL A 209 15.08 -19.38 -11.79
C VAL A 209 14.24 -18.26 -11.25
N VAL A 210 14.88 -17.19 -10.75
CA VAL A 210 14.20 -15.99 -10.22
C VAL A 210 13.35 -15.34 -11.30
N GLU A 211 13.90 -15.08 -12.48
CA GLU A 211 13.19 -14.47 -13.61
C GLU A 211 11.94 -15.25 -13.99
N ALA A 212 12.03 -16.57 -14.09
CA ALA A 212 10.90 -17.42 -14.47
C ALA A 212 9.71 -17.23 -13.51
N ARG A 213 9.97 -17.26 -12.20
CA ARG A 213 8.91 -17.08 -11.19
C ARG A 213 8.41 -15.65 -11.12
N VAL A 214 9.29 -14.67 -11.22
CA VAL A 214 8.89 -13.25 -11.22
C VAL A 214 8.00 -12.94 -12.41
N ARG A 215 8.32 -13.43 -13.61
CA ARG A 215 7.47 -13.29 -14.79
C ARG A 215 6.10 -13.92 -14.60
N GLU A 216 6.04 -15.09 -13.97
CA GLU A 216 4.76 -15.73 -13.65
C GLU A 216 3.92 -14.87 -12.71
N LEU A 217 4.51 -14.34 -11.63
CA LEU A 217 3.81 -13.44 -10.68
C LEU A 217 3.28 -12.20 -11.39
N LEU A 218 4.09 -11.57 -12.24
CA LEU A 218 3.67 -10.39 -13.00
C LEU A 218 2.53 -10.72 -13.98
N LYS A 219 2.56 -11.88 -14.65
CA LYS A 219 1.47 -12.34 -15.54
C LYS A 219 0.19 -12.65 -14.76
N LEU A 220 0.28 -13.28 -13.60
CA LEU A 220 -0.87 -13.52 -12.73
C LEU A 220 -1.50 -12.19 -12.31
N ALA A 221 -0.70 -11.23 -11.85
CA ALA A 221 -1.18 -9.90 -11.47
C ALA A 221 -1.81 -9.15 -12.67
N LYS A 222 -1.20 -9.24 -13.85
CA LYS A 222 -1.75 -8.65 -15.08
C LYS A 222 -3.12 -9.23 -15.47
N ASN A 223 -3.28 -10.54 -15.34
CA ASN A 223 -4.55 -11.20 -15.59
C ASN A 223 -5.60 -10.79 -14.55
N GLU A 224 -5.17 -10.66 -13.29
CA GLU A 224 -6.06 -10.26 -12.22
C GLU A 224 -6.57 -8.82 -12.40
N ILE A 225 -5.74 -7.88 -12.87
CA ILE A 225 -6.20 -6.54 -13.24
C ILE A 225 -7.34 -6.61 -14.28
N LYS A 226 -7.21 -7.48 -15.30
CA LYS A 226 -8.25 -7.65 -16.32
C LYS A 226 -9.54 -8.25 -15.77
N ASN A 227 -9.45 -9.13 -14.77
CA ASN A 227 -10.61 -9.69 -14.09
C ASN A 227 -11.33 -8.65 -13.21
N LEU A 228 -10.55 -7.74 -12.61
CA LEU A 228 -11.09 -6.71 -11.72
C LEU A 228 -11.77 -5.56 -12.46
N THR A 229 -11.32 -5.22 -13.68
CA THR A 229 -11.88 -4.09 -14.41
C THR A 229 -11.76 -4.22 -15.93
N ASN A 230 -12.80 -3.77 -16.64
CA ASN A 230 -12.77 -3.60 -18.11
C ASN A 230 -12.39 -2.17 -18.51
N ARG A 231 -12.12 -1.27 -17.54
CA ARG A 231 -11.74 0.11 -17.82
C ARG A 231 -10.30 0.19 -18.29
N GLU A 232 -9.99 1.20 -19.09
CA GLU A 232 -8.60 1.47 -19.50
C GLU A 232 -7.76 1.87 -18.30
N ILE A 233 -6.66 1.16 -18.08
CA ILE A 233 -5.70 1.42 -17.02
C ILE A 233 -4.66 2.42 -17.51
N ARG A 234 -4.54 3.55 -16.84
CA ARG A 234 -3.63 4.65 -17.19
C ARG A 234 -2.30 4.61 -16.44
N TYR A 235 -2.24 3.90 -15.31
CA TYR A 235 -1.00 3.64 -14.59
C TYR A 235 -1.07 2.30 -13.86
N ILE A 236 0.08 1.65 -13.74
CA ILE A 236 0.28 0.49 -12.89
C ILE A 236 1.51 0.76 -12.02
N ILE A 237 1.36 0.67 -10.71
CA ILE A 237 2.50 0.79 -9.78
C ILE A 237 2.73 -0.55 -9.12
N ILE A 238 3.99 -0.98 -9.12
CA ILE A 238 4.40 -2.23 -8.49
C ILE A 238 5.26 -1.92 -7.28
N THR A 239 4.92 -2.50 -6.14
CA THR A 239 5.59 -2.30 -4.86
C THR A 239 5.75 -3.64 -4.12
N GLY A 240 6.23 -3.59 -2.89
CA GLY A 240 6.54 -4.77 -2.07
C GLY A 240 8.01 -5.17 -2.16
N GLY A 241 8.45 -6.05 -1.26
CA GLY A 241 9.86 -6.40 -1.13
C GLY A 241 10.50 -7.00 -2.39
N LEU A 242 9.73 -7.76 -3.19
CA LEU A 242 10.24 -8.36 -4.43
C LEU A 242 10.63 -7.31 -5.49
N SER A 243 10.01 -6.15 -5.45
CA SER A 243 10.29 -5.06 -6.40
C SER A 243 11.68 -4.43 -6.25
N GLU A 244 12.40 -4.75 -5.19
CA GLU A 244 13.77 -4.28 -4.91
C GLU A 244 14.85 -5.09 -5.63
N LEU A 245 14.50 -6.20 -6.28
CA LEU A 245 15.48 -6.99 -7.03
C LEU A 245 16.13 -6.16 -8.13
N ALA A 246 17.44 -6.26 -8.24
CA ALA A 246 18.18 -5.62 -9.33
C ALA A 246 17.60 -6.07 -10.69
N GLY A 247 17.37 -5.10 -11.60
CA GLY A 247 16.80 -5.40 -12.91
C GLY A 247 15.28 -5.64 -12.94
N PHE A 248 14.57 -5.55 -11.80
CA PHE A 248 13.13 -5.80 -11.74
C PHE A 248 12.32 -4.84 -12.61
N SER A 249 12.73 -3.57 -12.68
CA SER A 249 12.06 -2.56 -13.52
C SER A 249 12.04 -2.91 -15.01
N TYR A 250 13.09 -3.57 -15.52
CA TYR A 250 13.11 -4.01 -16.91
C TYR A 250 12.11 -5.14 -17.17
N LEU A 251 11.93 -6.06 -16.21
CA LEU A 251 10.88 -7.08 -16.32
C LEU A 251 9.48 -6.48 -16.31
N VAL A 252 9.26 -5.49 -15.45
CA VAL A 252 7.98 -4.76 -15.39
C VAL A 252 7.68 -4.09 -16.73
N GLU A 253 8.66 -3.42 -17.32
CA GLU A 253 8.50 -2.78 -18.63
C GLU A 253 8.22 -3.80 -19.74
N GLN A 254 8.90 -4.95 -19.73
CA GLN A 254 8.65 -6.01 -20.71
C GLN A 254 7.25 -6.63 -20.59
N GLU A 255 6.72 -6.79 -19.38
CA GLU A 255 5.41 -7.43 -19.16
C GLU A 255 4.23 -6.48 -19.32
N PHE A 256 4.37 -5.21 -18.92
CA PHE A 256 3.28 -4.23 -18.88
C PHE A 256 3.45 -3.05 -19.83
N GLY A 257 4.67 -2.81 -20.34
CA GLY A 257 5.00 -1.63 -21.11
C GLY A 257 5.17 -0.38 -20.23
N PHE A 258 5.18 0.80 -20.86
CA PHE A 258 5.44 2.09 -20.20
C PHE A 258 4.34 2.55 -19.22
N VAL A 259 3.19 1.89 -19.21
CA VAL A 259 2.09 2.19 -18.27
C VAL A 259 2.44 1.76 -16.85
N ALA A 260 3.38 0.84 -16.67
CA ALA A 260 3.80 0.31 -15.38
C ALA A 260 5.13 0.89 -14.92
N LYS A 261 5.22 1.12 -13.60
CA LYS A 261 6.43 1.60 -12.94
C LYS A 261 6.60 0.91 -11.59
N VAL A 262 7.84 0.74 -11.18
CA VAL A 262 8.18 0.32 -9.82
C VAL A 262 8.06 1.52 -8.88
N CYS A 263 7.49 1.30 -7.72
CA CYS A 263 7.41 2.29 -6.66
C CYS A 263 8.82 2.74 -6.26
N ASN A 264 8.99 4.04 -6.05
CA ASN A 264 10.24 4.62 -5.58
C ASN A 264 9.94 5.58 -4.43
N ILE A 265 10.19 5.12 -3.21
CA ILE A 265 10.01 5.90 -1.99
C ILE A 265 11.25 6.77 -1.77
N LYS A 266 11.08 8.09 -1.80
CA LYS A 266 12.18 9.06 -1.64
C LYS A 266 12.23 9.69 -0.25
N THR A 267 11.55 9.10 0.71
CA THR A 267 11.46 9.66 2.08
C THR A 267 12.67 9.24 2.90
N MET A 268 13.27 10.20 3.61
CA MET A 268 14.38 9.92 4.52
C MET A 268 13.97 8.88 5.58
N GLY A 269 14.80 7.87 5.81
CA GLY A 269 14.51 6.77 6.73
C GLY A 269 13.66 5.64 6.16
N ILE A 270 12.98 5.84 5.01
CA ILE A 270 12.16 4.82 4.36
C ILE A 270 12.61 4.70 2.91
N ARG A 271 13.48 3.73 2.63
CA ARG A 271 14.08 3.55 1.30
C ARG A 271 13.63 2.29 0.60
N HIS A 272 12.90 1.42 1.30
CA HIS A 272 12.55 0.09 0.81
C HIS A 272 11.06 -0.03 0.54
N ASN A 273 10.70 -0.57 -0.62
CA ASN A 273 9.29 -0.72 -1.03
C ASN A 273 8.49 -1.69 -0.15
N MET A 274 9.15 -2.54 0.64
CA MET A 274 8.49 -3.37 1.65
C MET A 274 7.72 -2.55 2.70
N TYR A 275 8.09 -1.28 2.89
CA TYR A 275 7.44 -0.37 3.84
C TYR A 275 6.35 0.50 3.21
N SER A 276 6.04 0.34 1.91
CA SER A 276 5.09 1.19 1.19
C SER A 276 3.73 1.26 1.89
N SER A 277 3.16 0.13 2.25
CA SER A 277 1.86 0.08 2.92
C SER A 277 1.86 0.81 4.26
N CYS A 278 2.88 0.60 5.09
CA CYS A 278 3.00 1.25 6.41
C CYS A 278 3.17 2.77 6.27
N TYR A 279 4.11 3.19 5.42
CA TYR A 279 4.37 4.61 5.18
C TYR A 279 3.14 5.35 4.66
N GLY A 280 2.48 4.78 3.66
CA GLY A 280 1.30 5.40 3.09
C GLY A 280 0.09 5.35 4.03
N THR A 281 -0.02 4.35 4.92
CA THR A 281 -1.07 4.33 5.96
C THR A 281 -0.91 5.49 6.93
N ILE A 282 0.32 5.84 7.32
CA ILE A 282 0.60 7.03 8.14
C ILE A 282 0.21 8.30 7.39
N LYS A 283 0.56 8.43 6.10
CA LYS A 283 0.14 9.57 5.27
C LYS A 283 -1.37 9.67 5.16
N TYR A 284 -2.05 8.55 4.89
CA TYR A 284 -3.51 8.50 4.83
C TYR A 284 -4.16 8.97 6.13
N PHE A 285 -3.64 8.51 7.27
CA PHE A 285 -4.11 8.91 8.57
C PHE A 285 -3.91 10.42 8.82
N ASN A 286 -2.74 10.95 8.49
CA ASN A 286 -2.47 12.39 8.59
C ASN A 286 -3.42 13.22 7.71
N ASP A 287 -3.64 12.83 6.45
CA ASP A 287 -4.61 13.50 5.57
C ASP A 287 -6.03 13.51 6.20
N LYS A 288 -6.45 12.40 6.84
CA LYS A 288 -7.74 12.33 7.56
C LYS A 288 -7.80 13.26 8.76
N LEU A 289 -6.71 13.42 9.48
CA LEU A 289 -6.63 14.34 10.62
C LEU A 289 -6.67 15.80 10.16
N ASP A 290 -5.93 16.15 9.12
CA ASP A 290 -5.90 17.49 8.53
C ASP A 290 -7.30 17.92 8.09
N LEU A 291 -8.07 17.03 7.44
CA LEU A 291 -9.47 17.28 7.07
C LEU A 291 -10.38 17.56 8.28
N ARG A 292 -10.02 17.07 9.47
CA ARG A 292 -10.75 17.30 10.74
C ARG A 292 -10.18 18.47 11.54
N GLY A 293 -9.18 19.18 11.02
CA GLY A 293 -8.46 20.25 11.73
C GLY A 293 -7.70 19.75 12.96
N LYS A 294 -7.30 18.48 12.96
CA LYS A 294 -6.54 17.85 14.05
C LYS A 294 -5.13 17.55 13.56
N HIS A 295 -4.14 17.84 14.39
CA HIS A 295 -2.74 17.51 14.15
C HIS A 295 -2.24 16.63 15.29
N TYR A 296 -1.57 15.54 14.96
CA TYR A 296 -0.83 14.74 15.93
C TYR A 296 0.66 15.02 15.75
N ASN A 297 1.27 15.61 16.76
CA ASN A 297 2.71 15.72 16.86
C ASN A 297 3.24 14.61 17.77
N MET A 298 4.13 13.75 17.25
CA MET A 298 4.88 12.79 18.07
C MET A 298 5.94 13.48 18.94
N ILE A 299 6.27 14.74 18.63
CA ILE A 299 7.23 15.57 19.35
C ILE A 299 6.40 16.64 20.07
N SER A 300 6.62 16.81 21.38
CA SER A 300 5.94 17.85 22.14
C SER A 300 6.32 19.25 21.63
N ASN A 301 5.44 20.24 21.83
CA ASN A 301 5.75 21.63 21.45
C ASN A 301 7.02 22.13 22.14
N GLU A 302 7.29 21.71 23.39
CA GLU A 302 8.52 22.03 24.13
C GLU A 302 9.77 21.45 23.46
N ASP A 303 9.67 20.23 22.91
CA ASP A 303 10.78 19.61 22.18
C ASP A 303 11.00 20.25 20.81
N VAL A 304 9.93 20.69 20.14
CA VAL A 304 10.03 21.47 18.88
C VAL A 304 10.71 22.81 19.15
N GLU A 305 10.35 23.52 20.21
CA GLU A 305 11.02 24.78 20.59
C GLU A 305 12.49 24.58 20.95
N LYS A 306 12.84 23.50 21.66
CA LYS A 306 14.23 23.12 21.96
C LYS A 306 15.00 22.79 20.69
N LEU A 307 14.41 22.11 19.72
CA LEU A 307 15.03 21.76 18.43
C LEU A 307 15.19 22.99 17.52
N SER A 308 14.30 23.97 17.61
CA SER A 308 14.33 25.20 16.79
C SER A 308 15.22 26.30 17.37
N SER A 309 15.63 26.22 18.63
CA SER A 309 16.55 27.19 19.23
C SER A 309 17.99 26.93 18.77
N THR A 310 18.61 27.92 18.15
CA THR A 310 19.97 27.83 17.56
C THR A 310 21.05 27.49 18.59
N ASP A 311 20.83 27.82 19.87
CA ASP A 311 21.74 27.51 20.98
C ASP A 311 21.76 26.04 21.39
N SER A 312 20.69 25.27 21.07
CA SER A 312 20.61 23.84 21.38
C SER A 312 21.42 22.95 20.44
N LEU A 313 21.68 23.42 19.22
CA LEU A 313 22.45 22.65 18.23
C LEU A 313 23.94 22.55 18.55
N VAL A 314 24.47 23.45 19.39
CA VAL A 314 25.90 23.50 19.72
C VAL A 314 26.24 22.74 21.00
N THR A 315 25.28 22.60 21.94
CA THR A 315 25.54 22.03 23.28
C THR A 315 24.88 20.68 23.59
N THR A 316 23.98 20.20 22.75
CA THR A 316 23.19 18.96 23.03
C THR A 316 23.19 17.95 21.89
N SER A 317 24.26 17.91 21.07
CA SER A 317 24.36 16.97 19.94
C SER A 317 24.26 15.48 20.35
N GLU A 318 24.50 15.14 21.61
CA GLU A 318 24.44 13.74 22.09
C GLU A 318 23.06 13.30 22.59
N ASN A 319 22.16 14.20 22.98
CA ASN A 319 20.95 13.77 23.70
C ASN A 319 19.63 13.83 22.90
N VAL A 320 19.47 14.68 21.92
CA VAL A 320 18.19 14.83 21.17
C VAL A 320 18.26 14.09 19.83
N ILE A 321 19.37 14.23 19.12
CA ILE A 321 19.58 13.48 17.87
C ILE A 321 19.67 11.98 18.17
N SER A 322 20.33 11.57 19.25
CA SER A 322 20.39 10.17 19.66
C SER A 322 19.04 9.64 20.18
N LYS A 323 18.19 10.46 20.81
CA LYS A 323 16.84 10.02 21.21
C LYS A 323 15.85 9.95 20.05
N VAL A 324 15.98 10.83 19.07
CA VAL A 324 15.08 10.84 17.89
C VAL A 324 15.59 9.91 16.80
N PHE A 325 16.89 9.76 16.64
CA PHE A 325 17.53 8.97 15.59
C PHE A 325 18.39 7.81 16.09
N GLY A 326 18.61 7.67 17.40
CA GLY A 326 19.50 6.66 17.99
C GLY A 326 19.08 5.21 17.73
N HIS A 327 17.81 4.96 17.39
CA HIS A 327 17.36 3.64 16.93
C HIS A 327 17.62 3.37 15.45
N PHE A 328 18.04 4.37 14.67
CA PHE A 328 18.27 4.24 13.24
C PHE A 328 19.76 4.13 12.85
N PHE A 329 20.67 4.27 13.84
CA PHE A 329 22.13 4.28 13.59
C PHE A 329 22.91 3.29 14.47
N VAL A 330 22.24 2.34 15.11
CA VAL A 330 22.94 1.22 15.76
C VAL A 330 23.05 0.11 14.73
N ASP A 331 24.32 -0.27 14.43
CA ASP A 331 24.75 -1.31 13.47
C ASP A 331 24.06 -2.66 13.60
#